data_8f97b4f4c1bfdb96ca9ba2b45df1b09b
#
_entry.id   8f97b4f4c1bfdb96ca9ba2b45df1b09b
#
_cell.length_a   1.000
_cell.length_b   1.000
_cell.length_c   1.000
_cell.angle_alpha   90.00
_cell.angle_beta   90.00
_cell.angle_gamma   90.00
#
_symmetry.space_group_name_H-M   'P 1'
#
loop_
_entity.id
_entity.type
_entity.pdbx_description
1 polymer ?
#
loop_
_entity_poly.entity_id
_entity_poly.type
_entity_poly.pdbx_seq_one_letter_code
_entity_poly.pdbx_strand_id
1 'polypeptide(L)' 'LLVANLYAELHAALALRYREALVPGGRALLTGILKDRAPLVREAMAGAGFRPLEEAAEGEWVLLAYGR' A
#
# COMPACT_ATOMS: atom_id res chain seq x y z
N LEU A 1 -0.89 13.10 -2.20
CA LEU A 1 -0.52 11.80 -2.78
C LEU A 1 0.81 11.33 -2.22
N LEU A 2 0.84 10.11 -1.71
CA LEU A 2 2.05 9.48 -1.24
C LEU A 2 2.42 8.36 -2.22
N VAL A 3 3.66 8.35 -2.70
CA VAL A 3 4.16 7.29 -3.59
C VAL A 3 5.37 6.67 -2.91
N ALA A 4 5.33 5.35 -2.72
CA ALA A 4 6.42 4.64 -2.08
C ALA A 4 6.76 3.37 -2.86
N ASN A 5 8.05 3.19 -3.17
CA ASN A 5 8.56 2.02 -3.86
C ASN A 5 9.45 1.24 -2.89
N LEU A 6 8.84 0.34 -2.14
CA LEU A 6 9.48 -0.41 -1.08
C LEU A 6 9.00 -1.86 -1.11
N TYR A 7 9.79 -2.79 -0.54
CA TYR A 7 9.35 -4.18 -0.46
C TYR A 7 8.18 -4.33 0.55
N ALA A 8 7.46 -5.45 0.43
CA ALA A 8 6.18 -5.64 1.13
C ALA A 8 6.28 -5.50 2.66
N GLU A 9 7.30 -6.09 3.27
CA GLU A 9 7.46 -6.05 4.73
C GLU A 9 7.62 -4.62 5.25
N LEU A 10 8.29 -3.78 4.47
CA LEU A 10 8.49 -2.39 4.86
C LEU A 10 7.20 -1.58 4.71
N HIS A 11 6.45 -1.80 3.62
CA HIS A 11 5.12 -1.20 3.49
C HIS A 11 4.23 -1.57 4.65
N ALA A 12 4.22 -2.84 5.04
CA ALA A 12 3.40 -3.31 6.16
C ALA A 12 3.80 -2.62 7.47
N ALA A 13 5.10 -2.46 7.70
CA ALA A 13 5.60 -1.80 8.90
C ALA A 13 5.26 -0.31 8.92
N LEU A 14 5.12 0.32 7.75
CA LEU A 14 4.89 1.76 7.63
C LEU A 14 3.42 2.14 7.43
N ALA A 15 2.51 1.17 7.39
CA ALA A 15 1.11 1.44 7.05
C ALA A 15 0.47 2.53 7.91
N LEU A 16 0.67 2.51 9.22
CA LEU A 16 0.15 3.55 10.10
C LEU A 16 0.81 4.90 9.87
N ARG A 17 2.10 4.90 9.54
CA ARG A 17 2.82 6.13 9.20
C ARG A 17 2.27 6.73 7.91
N TYR A 18 1.94 5.91 6.93
CA TYR A 18 1.31 6.38 5.71
C TYR A 18 -0.01 7.08 6.01
N ARG A 19 -0.82 6.48 6.89
CA ARG A 19 -2.09 7.08 7.28
C ARG A 19 -1.88 8.44 7.94
N GLU A 20 -0.92 8.52 8.86
CA GLU A 20 -0.62 9.78 9.56
C GLU A 20 -0.13 10.87 8.61
N ALA A 21 0.59 10.49 7.55
CA ALA A 21 1.14 11.44 6.59
C ALA A 21 0.10 11.97 5.60
N LEU A 22 -1.05 11.30 5.48
CA LEU A 22 -2.08 11.67 4.51
C LEU A 22 -3.26 12.35 5.18
N VAL A 23 -3.78 13.39 4.52
CA VAL A 23 -5.05 14.00 4.93
C VAL A 23 -6.21 13.05 4.56
N PRO A 24 -7.39 13.17 5.21
CA PRO A 24 -8.57 12.42 4.77
C PRO A 24 -8.84 12.68 3.29
N GLY A 25 -9.09 11.62 2.54
CA GLY A 25 -9.25 11.70 1.09
C GLY A 25 -7.94 11.60 0.31
N GLY A 26 -6.80 11.60 0.99
CA GLY A 26 -5.50 11.42 0.36
C GLY A 26 -5.32 10.01 -0.19
N ARG A 27 -4.35 9.85 -1.09
CA ARG A 27 -4.08 8.58 -1.76
C ARG A 27 -2.65 8.13 -1.57
N ALA A 28 -2.48 6.81 -1.44
CA ALA A 28 -1.18 6.17 -1.38
C ALA A 28 -1.02 5.23 -2.56
N LEU A 29 0.12 5.29 -3.23
CA LEU A 29 0.45 4.41 -4.33
C LEU A 29 1.69 3.61 -3.93
N LEU A 30 1.52 2.30 -3.77
CA LEU A 30 2.56 1.42 -3.25
C LEU A 30 3.06 0.49 -4.35
N THR A 31 4.37 0.50 -4.57
CA THR A 31 5.02 -0.35 -5.57
C THR A 31 6.19 -1.11 -4.94
N GLY A 32 6.87 -1.95 -5.73
CA GLY A 32 7.98 -2.75 -5.24
C GLY A 32 7.56 -4.02 -4.52
N ILE A 33 6.29 -4.41 -4.64
CA ILE A 33 5.70 -5.52 -3.92
C ILE A 33 5.68 -6.76 -4.82
N LEU A 34 6.27 -7.86 -4.34
CA LEU A 34 6.16 -9.14 -5.02
C LEU A 34 4.74 -9.69 -4.86
N LYS A 35 4.22 -10.33 -5.89
CA LYS A 35 2.85 -10.81 -5.93
C LYS A 35 2.52 -11.74 -4.75
N ASP A 36 3.41 -12.63 -4.38
CA ASP A 36 3.20 -13.56 -3.28
C ASP A 36 3.25 -12.89 -1.90
N ARG A 37 3.75 -11.66 -1.83
CA ARG A 37 3.81 -10.87 -0.60
C ARG A 37 2.70 -9.82 -0.50
N ALA A 38 1.93 -9.63 -1.57
CA ALA A 38 0.87 -8.62 -1.57
C ALA A 38 -0.17 -8.82 -0.45
N PRO A 39 -0.55 -10.06 -0.06
CA PRO A 39 -1.49 -10.24 1.05
C PRO A 39 -1.04 -9.58 2.35
N LEU A 40 0.26 -9.59 2.64
CA LEU A 40 0.81 -8.94 3.84
C LEU A 40 0.52 -7.44 3.83
N VAL A 41 0.73 -6.79 2.68
CA VAL A 41 0.48 -5.36 2.52
C VAL A 41 -1.01 -5.05 2.61
N ARG A 42 -1.84 -5.85 1.95
CA ARG A 42 -3.30 -5.66 1.98
C ARG A 42 -3.83 -5.72 3.40
N GLU A 43 -3.37 -6.69 4.18
CA GLU A 43 -3.80 -6.84 5.56
C GLU A 43 -3.37 -5.64 6.41
N ALA A 44 -2.12 -5.21 6.26
CA ALA A 44 -1.61 -4.08 7.03
C ALA A 44 -2.33 -2.77 6.68
N MET A 45 -2.60 -2.54 5.39
CA MET A 45 -3.29 -1.34 4.95
C MET A 45 -4.74 -1.32 5.41
N ALA A 46 -5.43 -2.46 5.36
CA ALA A 46 -6.78 -2.58 5.87
C ALA A 46 -6.82 -2.32 7.38
N GLY A 47 -5.86 -2.88 8.13
CA GLY A 47 -5.75 -2.65 9.56
C GLY A 47 -5.47 -1.20 9.92
N ALA A 48 -4.82 -0.46 9.03
CA ALA A 48 -4.57 0.97 9.22
C ALA A 48 -5.74 1.84 8.77
N GLY A 49 -6.84 1.25 8.27
CA GLY A 49 -8.04 1.96 7.90
C GLY A 49 -8.06 2.51 6.48
N PHE A 50 -7.20 2.01 5.61
CA PHE A 50 -7.19 2.41 4.21
C PHE A 50 -8.25 1.66 3.40
N ARG A 51 -8.77 2.29 2.35
CA ARG A 51 -9.68 1.69 1.38
C ARG A 51 -8.89 1.28 0.15
N PRO A 52 -9.04 0.05 -0.35
CA PRO A 52 -8.41 -0.32 -1.61
C PRO A 52 -9.10 0.42 -2.77
N LEU A 53 -8.30 1.01 -3.66
CA LEU A 53 -8.80 1.74 -4.82
C LEU A 53 -8.50 0.99 -6.12
N GLU A 54 -7.27 0.50 -6.29
CA GLU A 54 -6.86 -0.14 -7.52
C GLU A 54 -5.68 -1.08 -7.26
N GLU A 55 -5.59 -2.13 -8.05
CA GLU A 55 -4.44 -3.02 -8.08
C GLU A 55 -4.07 -3.30 -9.53
N ALA A 56 -2.78 -3.33 -9.80
CA ALA A 56 -2.26 -3.71 -11.10
C ALA A 56 -1.07 -4.65 -10.89
N ALA A 57 -0.88 -5.59 -11.81
CA ALA A 57 0.21 -6.53 -11.75
C ALA A 57 0.97 -6.54 -13.07
N GLU A 58 2.28 -6.63 -12.99
CA GLU A 58 3.15 -6.79 -14.15
C GLU A 58 4.21 -7.83 -13.80
N GLY A 59 4.12 -9.01 -14.43
CA GLY A 59 4.96 -10.12 -14.06
C GLY A 59 4.73 -10.51 -12.61
N GLU A 60 5.79 -10.49 -11.82
CA GLU A 60 5.74 -10.83 -10.39
C GLU A 60 5.55 -9.62 -9.50
N TRP A 61 5.43 -8.41 -10.08
CA TRP A 61 5.33 -7.17 -9.32
C TRP A 61 3.88 -6.68 -9.28
N VAL A 62 3.52 -6.07 -8.17
CA VAL A 62 2.17 -5.56 -7.93
C VAL A 62 2.24 -4.10 -7.51
N LEU A 63 1.29 -3.33 -8.02
CA LEU A 63 1.05 -1.96 -7.61
C LEU A 63 -0.28 -1.93 -6.86
N LEU A 64 -0.31 -1.35 -5.68
CA LEU A 64 -1.50 -1.21 -4.87
C LEU A 64 -1.78 0.26 -4.61
N ALA A 65 -3.00 0.69 -4.91
CA ALA A 65 -3.45 2.06 -4.65
C ALA A 65 -4.51 2.05 -3.55
N TYR A 66 -4.34 2.95 -2.59
CA TYR A 66 -5.23 3.06 -1.44
C TYR A 66 -5.69 4.48 -1.23
N GLY A 67 -6.89 4.63 -0.65
CA GLY A 67 -7.41 5.90 -0.19
C GLY A 67 -7.51 5.94 1.33
N ARG A 68 -7.20 7.08 1.91
CA ARG A 68 -7.39 7.29 3.33
C ARG A 68 -8.84 7.63 3.67
#